data_5d73f1af7d3adc958095560bd37e792f
#
_entry.id   5d73f1af7d3adc958095560bd37e792f
#
_cell.length_a   1.000
_cell.length_b   1.000
_cell.length_c   1.000
_cell.angle_alpha   90.00
_cell.angle_beta   90.00
_cell.angle_gamma   90.00
#
_symmetry.space_group_name_H-M   'P 1'
#
loop_
_entity.id
_entity.type
_entity.pdbx_description
1 polymer ?
#
loop_
_entity_poly.entity_id
_entity_poly.type
_entity_poly.pdbx_seq_one_letter_code
_entity_poly.pdbx_strand_id
1 'polypeptide(L)'
;SFSVRCDESGFEFSGSSLNTFFAQRSNVLRPDTWRLLKDILRFNRDGTQSLKSGIEDHITVGDFAQQHGYSNVLLARYLLPLGGALWSCDTQTFRNFPMRFVLEFLRNHEMLQIGSRPAWRTVSGGSRHYVERLAGHLGSRLRLNQHVMGVARKGRGVEVCFTDGGRQTFDEAVLATHADTSLALLADAEDEEQALLGPFPYQDNV
;
A
#
# COMPACT_ATOMS: atom_id res chain seq x y z
N SER A 1 5.66 14.24 1.20
CA SER A 1 5.45 14.74 -0.18
C SER A 1 5.88 13.67 -1.18
N PHE A 2 5.12 13.54 -2.27
CA PHE A 2 5.46 12.63 -3.36
C PHE A 2 6.29 13.39 -4.40
N SER A 3 7.43 12.84 -4.76
CA SER A 3 8.29 13.34 -5.82
C SER A 3 8.69 12.20 -6.75
N VAL A 4 8.91 12.52 -8.01
CA VAL A 4 9.34 11.56 -9.04
C VAL A 4 10.58 12.10 -9.72
N ARG A 5 11.56 11.23 -9.91
CA ARG A 5 12.73 11.45 -10.75
C ARG A 5 12.82 10.33 -11.77
N CYS A 6 13.00 10.70 -13.01
CA CYS A 6 13.27 9.77 -14.10
C CYS A 6 14.74 9.92 -14.51
N ASP A 7 15.55 8.92 -14.22
CA ASP A 7 17.01 8.98 -14.45
C ASP A 7 17.36 9.03 -15.94
N GLU A 8 16.59 8.36 -16.81
CA GLU A 8 16.82 8.37 -18.26
C GLU A 8 16.65 9.77 -18.88
N SER A 9 15.64 10.52 -18.45
CA SER A 9 15.34 11.86 -19.01
C SER A 9 15.82 13.02 -18.15
N GLY A 10 16.31 12.76 -16.94
CA GLY A 10 16.63 13.75 -15.93
C GLY A 10 15.42 14.58 -15.49
N PHE A 11 14.20 14.13 -15.78
CA PHE A 11 12.98 14.84 -15.41
C PHE A 11 12.66 14.60 -13.94
N GLU A 12 12.45 15.70 -13.20
CA GLU A 12 12.12 15.65 -11.79
C GLU A 12 11.02 16.65 -11.45
N PHE A 13 10.08 16.24 -10.59
CA PHE A 13 9.06 17.13 -10.03
C PHE A 13 8.57 16.65 -8.67
N SER A 14 7.93 17.55 -7.91
CA SER A 14 7.19 17.19 -6.70
C SER A 14 5.78 17.76 -6.76
N GLY A 15 4.82 16.95 -6.35
CA GLY A 15 3.40 17.31 -6.34
C GLY A 15 2.96 18.18 -5.16
N SER A 16 3.88 18.76 -4.37
CA SER A 16 3.54 19.51 -3.15
C SER A 16 2.98 20.92 -3.43
N SER A 17 3.45 21.58 -4.48
CA SER A 17 3.03 22.91 -4.91
C SER A 17 3.41 23.17 -6.35
N LEU A 18 2.87 24.21 -6.98
CA LEU A 18 3.31 24.62 -8.32
C LEU A 18 4.81 24.99 -8.34
N ASN A 19 5.32 25.60 -7.29
CA ASN A 19 6.74 25.92 -7.21
C ASN A 19 7.63 24.68 -7.19
N THR A 20 7.24 23.64 -6.45
CA THR A 20 7.97 22.35 -6.40
C THR A 20 7.71 21.49 -7.64
N PHE A 21 6.57 21.65 -8.30
CA PHE A 21 6.28 21.00 -9.57
C PHE A 21 7.26 21.48 -10.67
N PHE A 22 7.61 22.76 -10.63
CA PHE A 22 8.62 23.38 -11.50
C PHE A 22 9.95 23.63 -10.78
N ALA A 23 10.32 22.80 -9.79
CA ALA A 23 11.61 22.92 -9.08
C ALA A 23 12.79 22.89 -10.07
N GLN A 24 12.73 22.01 -11.06
CA GLN A 24 13.59 22.03 -12.23
C GLN A 24 13.05 23.06 -13.23
N ARG A 25 13.59 24.29 -13.18
CA ARG A 25 13.04 25.44 -13.94
C ARG A 25 12.99 25.23 -15.46
N SER A 26 13.89 24.45 -16.02
CA SER A 26 13.87 24.06 -17.45
C SER A 26 12.60 23.31 -17.85
N ASN A 27 11.91 22.70 -16.90
CA ASN A 27 10.65 21.99 -17.17
C ASN A 27 9.50 22.93 -17.58
N VAL A 28 9.58 24.23 -17.27
CA VAL A 28 8.61 25.24 -17.75
C VAL A 28 8.58 25.33 -19.26
N LEU A 29 9.72 25.05 -19.92
CA LEU A 29 9.84 25.10 -21.38
C LEU A 29 9.46 23.76 -22.06
N ARG A 30 9.19 22.73 -21.30
CA ARG A 30 8.86 21.40 -21.82
C ARG A 30 7.33 21.23 -21.98
N PRO A 31 6.80 21.00 -23.20
CA PRO A 31 5.36 20.79 -23.41
C PRO A 31 4.79 19.63 -22.60
N ASP A 32 5.58 18.55 -22.41
CA ASP A 32 5.17 17.36 -21.63
C ASP A 32 4.91 17.69 -20.15
N THR A 33 5.60 18.69 -19.59
CA THR A 33 5.36 19.12 -18.20
C THR A 33 3.97 19.74 -18.04
N TRP A 34 3.56 20.57 -18.99
CA TRP A 34 2.24 21.19 -19.00
C TRP A 34 1.15 20.15 -19.31
N ARG A 35 1.44 19.19 -20.19
CA ARG A 35 0.53 18.06 -20.45
C ARG A 35 0.32 17.24 -19.19
N LEU A 36 1.41 16.92 -18.48
CA LEU A 36 1.37 16.20 -17.20
C LEU A 36 0.52 16.96 -16.17
N LEU A 37 0.76 18.25 -15.99
CA LEU A 37 -0.02 19.07 -15.06
C LEU A 37 -1.50 19.08 -15.41
N LYS A 38 -1.85 19.31 -16.68
CA LYS A 38 -3.23 19.28 -17.17
C LYS A 38 -3.89 17.92 -16.90
N ASP A 39 -3.19 16.82 -17.18
CA ASP A 39 -3.74 15.48 -17.00
C ASP A 39 -3.87 15.11 -15.51
N ILE A 40 -2.98 15.54 -14.64
CA ILE A 40 -3.15 15.38 -13.17
C ILE A 40 -4.42 16.12 -12.70
N LEU A 41 -4.66 17.34 -13.16
CA LEU A 41 -5.87 18.09 -12.83
C LEU A 41 -7.14 17.39 -13.31
N ARG A 42 -7.12 16.90 -14.54
CA ARG A 42 -8.22 16.11 -15.11
C ARG A 42 -8.45 14.83 -14.34
N PHE A 43 -7.38 14.07 -14.05
CA PHE A 43 -7.44 12.82 -13.29
C PHE A 43 -8.09 13.01 -11.91
N ASN A 44 -7.71 14.05 -11.17
CA ASN A 44 -8.30 14.34 -9.87
C ASN A 44 -9.82 14.64 -9.98
N ARG A 45 -10.23 15.41 -10.98
CA ARG A 45 -11.65 15.70 -11.24
C ARG A 45 -12.41 14.44 -11.67
N ASP A 46 -11.87 13.74 -12.67
CA ASP A 46 -12.53 12.59 -13.29
C ASP A 46 -12.61 11.43 -12.30
N GLY A 47 -11.55 11.18 -11.50
CA GLY A 47 -11.55 10.19 -10.43
C GLY A 47 -12.56 10.50 -9.33
N THR A 48 -12.66 11.77 -8.91
CA THR A 48 -13.68 12.20 -7.94
C THR A 48 -15.09 12.00 -8.48
N GLN A 49 -15.31 12.31 -9.77
CA GLN A 49 -16.60 12.13 -10.41
C GLN A 49 -16.96 10.65 -10.55
N SER A 50 -16.01 9.81 -10.97
CA SER A 50 -16.22 8.38 -11.13
C SER A 50 -16.58 7.68 -9.82
N LEU A 51 -15.99 8.10 -8.68
CA LEU A 51 -16.38 7.60 -7.36
C LEU A 51 -17.81 8.00 -6.97
N LYS A 52 -18.30 9.18 -7.43
CA LYS A 52 -19.66 9.64 -7.13
C LYS A 52 -20.71 8.95 -8.00
N SER A 53 -20.40 8.71 -9.27
CA SER A 53 -21.31 8.08 -10.24
C SER A 53 -21.31 6.55 -10.15
N GLY A 54 -20.38 5.95 -9.42
CA GLY A 54 -20.18 4.51 -9.34
C GLY A 54 -19.26 4.02 -10.47
N ILE A 55 -18.03 3.68 -10.14
CA ILE A 55 -17.09 3.01 -11.05
C ILE A 55 -17.21 1.50 -10.88
N GLU A 56 -17.18 0.77 -11.97
CA GLU A 56 -17.26 -0.68 -11.97
C GLU A 56 -15.94 -1.31 -11.47
N ASP A 57 -16.05 -2.41 -10.70
CA ASP A 57 -14.91 -3.03 -10.02
C ASP A 57 -13.88 -3.65 -10.98
N HIS A 58 -14.30 -4.02 -12.19
CA HIS A 58 -13.43 -4.64 -13.19
C HIS A 58 -12.56 -3.64 -13.98
N ILE A 59 -12.87 -2.35 -13.92
CA ILE A 59 -12.08 -1.31 -14.61
C ILE A 59 -10.71 -1.20 -13.97
N THR A 60 -9.67 -1.45 -14.76
CA THR A 60 -8.28 -1.34 -14.30
C THR A 60 -7.75 0.09 -14.40
N VAL A 61 -6.60 0.35 -13.78
CA VAL A 61 -5.85 1.62 -13.95
C VAL A 61 -5.54 1.87 -15.43
N GLY A 62 -5.17 0.82 -16.18
CA GLY A 62 -4.90 0.90 -17.61
C GLY A 62 -6.13 1.24 -18.43
N ASP A 63 -7.27 0.57 -18.16
CA ASP A 63 -8.54 0.82 -18.86
C ASP A 63 -9.05 2.23 -18.57
N PHE A 64 -9.01 2.67 -17.32
CA PHE A 64 -9.41 4.01 -16.93
C PHE A 64 -8.60 5.09 -17.65
N ALA A 65 -7.28 4.89 -17.73
CA ALA A 65 -6.42 5.82 -18.44
C ALA A 65 -6.74 5.88 -19.95
N GLN A 66 -7.04 4.75 -20.55
CA GLN A 66 -7.42 4.66 -21.96
C GLN A 66 -8.79 5.29 -22.22
N GLN A 67 -9.81 4.97 -21.41
CA GLN A 67 -11.18 5.51 -21.54
C GLN A 67 -11.21 7.03 -21.44
N HIS A 68 -10.41 7.61 -20.54
CA HIS A 68 -10.32 9.05 -20.35
C HIS A 68 -9.33 9.74 -21.31
N GLY A 69 -8.61 8.98 -22.15
CA GLY A 69 -7.65 9.52 -23.11
C GLY A 69 -6.50 10.28 -22.45
N TYR A 70 -5.99 9.78 -21.32
CA TYR A 70 -4.82 10.38 -20.69
C TYR A 70 -3.55 10.11 -21.48
N SER A 71 -2.61 11.03 -21.36
CA SER A 71 -1.33 10.89 -22.04
C SER A 71 -0.46 9.79 -21.40
N ASN A 72 0.42 9.17 -22.21
CA ASN A 72 1.45 8.27 -21.68
C ASN A 72 2.34 8.96 -20.65
N VAL A 73 2.47 10.29 -20.71
CA VAL A 73 3.25 11.08 -19.72
C VAL A 73 2.62 10.99 -18.34
N LEU A 74 1.27 11.05 -18.22
CA LEU A 74 0.59 10.87 -16.93
C LEU A 74 0.84 9.48 -16.37
N LEU A 75 0.69 8.45 -17.19
CA LEU A 75 0.93 7.07 -16.75
C LEU A 75 2.38 6.89 -16.31
N ALA A 76 3.34 7.14 -17.18
CA ALA A 76 4.74 6.84 -16.94
C ALA A 76 5.40 7.71 -15.86
N ARG A 77 4.96 8.96 -15.70
CA ARG A 77 5.62 9.92 -14.80
C ARG A 77 4.81 10.26 -13.55
N TYR A 78 3.57 9.77 -13.42
CA TYR A 78 2.76 10.04 -12.23
C TYR A 78 2.08 8.80 -11.69
N LEU A 79 1.14 8.17 -12.43
CA LEU A 79 0.30 7.10 -11.88
C LEU A 79 1.11 5.84 -11.57
N LEU A 80 1.91 5.35 -12.52
CA LEU A 80 2.68 4.10 -12.30
C LEU A 80 3.75 4.26 -11.23
N PRO A 81 4.56 5.34 -11.17
CA PRO A 81 5.48 5.56 -10.06
C PRO A 81 4.78 5.74 -8.72
N LEU A 82 3.62 6.40 -8.69
CA LEU A 82 2.82 6.55 -7.48
C LEU A 82 2.34 5.20 -6.96
N GLY A 83 1.82 4.37 -7.84
CA GLY A 83 1.36 3.02 -7.51
C GLY A 83 2.51 2.14 -7.01
N GLY A 84 3.62 2.11 -7.72
CA GLY A 84 4.81 1.37 -7.29
C GLY A 84 5.30 1.78 -5.91
N ALA A 85 5.32 3.08 -5.61
CA ALA A 85 5.75 3.60 -4.31
C ALA A 85 4.75 3.30 -3.18
N LEU A 86 3.44 3.26 -3.46
CA LEU A 86 2.41 3.02 -2.45
C LEU A 86 2.20 1.53 -2.15
N TRP A 87 2.26 0.69 -3.16
CA TRP A 87 1.97 -0.75 -3.05
C TRP A 87 3.18 -1.66 -3.28
N SER A 88 4.39 -1.08 -3.40
CA SER A 88 5.64 -1.84 -3.59
C SER A 88 5.55 -2.87 -4.71
N CYS A 89 4.87 -2.55 -5.80
CA CYS A 89 4.67 -3.43 -6.94
C CYS A 89 5.27 -2.84 -8.22
N ASP A 90 5.56 -3.70 -9.19
CA ASP A 90 6.00 -3.25 -10.50
C ASP A 90 4.89 -2.51 -11.27
N THR A 91 5.29 -1.77 -12.29
CA THR A 91 4.39 -0.91 -13.06
C THR A 91 3.32 -1.69 -13.85
N GLN A 92 3.62 -2.90 -14.29
CA GLN A 92 2.68 -3.73 -15.03
C GLN A 92 1.62 -4.31 -14.10
N THR A 93 2.00 -4.76 -12.94
CA THR A 93 1.10 -5.23 -11.88
C THR A 93 0.16 -4.09 -11.47
N PHE A 94 0.69 -2.90 -11.19
CA PHE A 94 -0.16 -1.76 -10.82
C PHE A 94 -1.12 -1.33 -11.93
N ARG A 95 -0.73 -1.44 -13.18
CA ARG A 95 -1.60 -1.11 -14.31
C ARG A 95 -2.88 -1.95 -14.35
N ASN A 96 -2.83 -3.16 -13.77
CA ASN A 96 -3.96 -4.09 -13.68
C ASN A 96 -4.77 -3.95 -12.37
N PHE A 97 -4.39 -3.05 -11.46
CA PHE A 97 -5.16 -2.83 -10.24
C PHE A 97 -6.56 -2.31 -10.55
N PRO A 98 -7.58 -2.74 -9.77
CA PRO A 98 -8.92 -2.17 -9.87
C PRO A 98 -8.88 -0.67 -9.60
N MET A 99 -9.32 0.12 -10.57
CA MET A 99 -9.26 1.59 -10.47
C MET A 99 -10.08 2.14 -9.31
N ARG A 100 -11.22 1.52 -8.99
CA ARG A 100 -12.04 1.87 -7.84
C ARG A 100 -11.24 1.85 -6.54
N PHE A 101 -10.50 0.76 -6.29
CA PHE A 101 -9.65 0.62 -5.11
C PHE A 101 -8.60 1.75 -5.03
N VAL A 102 -7.93 2.06 -6.15
CA VAL A 102 -6.95 3.14 -6.23
C VAL A 102 -7.58 4.50 -5.94
N LEU A 103 -8.72 4.80 -6.54
CA LEU A 103 -9.42 6.08 -6.34
C LEU A 103 -9.93 6.25 -4.91
N GLU A 104 -10.48 5.19 -4.29
CA GLU A 104 -10.92 5.21 -2.90
C GLU A 104 -9.74 5.45 -1.95
N PHE A 105 -8.61 4.79 -2.19
CA PHE A 105 -7.38 5.03 -1.44
C PHE A 105 -6.93 6.50 -1.58
N LEU A 106 -6.81 7.00 -2.81
CA LEU A 106 -6.39 8.38 -3.06
C LEU A 106 -7.35 9.40 -2.43
N ARG A 107 -8.66 9.14 -2.48
CA ARG A 107 -9.69 9.98 -1.81
C ARG A 107 -9.51 9.98 -0.30
N ASN A 108 -9.37 8.81 0.33
CA ASN A 108 -9.23 8.67 1.77
C ASN A 108 -7.95 9.34 2.31
N HIS A 109 -6.92 9.45 1.46
CA HIS A 109 -5.67 10.14 1.77
C HIS A 109 -5.62 11.58 1.24
N GLU A 110 -6.76 12.14 0.82
CA GLU A 110 -6.88 13.51 0.29
C GLU A 110 -5.93 13.82 -0.87
N MET A 111 -5.62 12.81 -1.69
CA MET A 111 -4.68 12.94 -2.80
C MET A 111 -5.36 13.31 -4.13
N LEU A 112 -6.69 13.22 -4.22
CA LEU A 112 -7.49 13.63 -5.40
C LEU A 112 -7.85 15.12 -5.41
N GLN A 113 -7.33 15.90 -4.47
CA GLN A 113 -7.61 17.33 -4.39
C GLN A 113 -6.37 18.18 -4.59
N ILE A 114 -6.60 19.40 -5.09
CA ILE A 114 -5.58 20.43 -5.24
C ILE A 114 -5.84 21.44 -4.15
N GLY A 115 -4.89 21.64 -3.26
CA GLY A 115 -5.05 22.60 -2.17
C GLY A 115 -4.38 22.13 -0.90
N SER A 116 -5.01 22.38 0.26
CA SER A 116 -4.49 22.01 1.56
C SER A 116 -4.52 20.49 1.75
N ARG A 117 -3.42 19.85 1.46
CA ARG A 117 -3.21 18.45 1.84
C ARG A 117 -2.85 18.39 3.33
N PRO A 118 -3.35 17.39 4.09
CA PRO A 118 -2.96 17.23 5.48
C PRO A 118 -1.45 17.02 5.57
N ALA A 119 -0.85 17.63 6.58
CA ALA A 119 0.56 17.43 6.84
C ALA A 119 0.78 15.98 7.32
N TRP A 120 1.51 15.20 6.56
CA TRP A 120 1.92 13.87 6.98
C TRP A 120 2.79 13.98 8.23
N ARG A 121 2.43 13.19 9.24
CA ARG A 121 3.14 13.15 10.51
C ARG A 121 3.58 11.72 10.78
N THR A 122 4.71 11.57 11.44
CA THR A 122 5.20 10.30 11.97
C THR A 122 5.58 10.47 13.43
N VAL A 123 5.73 9.36 14.14
CA VAL A 123 6.19 9.40 15.52
C VAL A 123 7.62 9.93 15.53
N SER A 124 7.88 10.94 16.37
CA SER A 124 9.23 11.46 16.55
C SER A 124 10.17 10.35 17.04
N GLY A 125 11.29 10.15 16.34
CA GLY A 125 12.21 9.05 16.58
C GLY A 125 11.79 7.70 15.97
N GLY A 126 10.69 7.67 15.21
CA GLY A 126 10.21 6.48 14.50
C GLY A 126 9.33 5.56 15.31
N SER A 127 8.85 4.49 14.69
CA SER A 127 7.93 3.52 15.29
C SER A 127 8.54 2.77 16.48
N ARG A 128 9.87 2.68 16.56
CA ARG A 128 10.58 2.04 17.66
C ARG A 128 10.14 2.57 19.03
N HIS A 129 9.90 3.87 19.16
CA HIS A 129 9.51 4.49 20.45
C HIS A 129 8.19 3.95 21.01
N TYR A 130 7.15 3.79 20.19
CA TYR A 130 5.91 3.22 20.70
C TYR A 130 6.01 1.72 20.91
N VAL A 131 6.79 1.01 20.07
CA VAL A 131 7.05 -0.42 20.25
C VAL A 131 7.76 -0.68 21.59
N GLU A 132 8.80 0.09 21.92
CA GLU A 132 9.51 -0.01 23.21
C GLU A 132 8.59 0.28 24.40
N ARG A 133 7.70 1.27 24.28
CA ARG A 133 6.70 1.54 25.32
C ARG A 133 5.73 0.38 25.53
N LEU A 134 5.18 -0.16 24.45
CA LEU A 134 4.28 -1.32 24.51
C LEU A 134 4.99 -2.54 25.08
N ALA A 135 6.22 -2.81 24.65
CA ALA A 135 7.05 -3.89 25.18
C ALA A 135 7.30 -3.73 26.70
N GLY A 136 7.55 -2.51 27.15
CA GLY A 136 7.69 -2.20 28.57
C GLY A 136 6.42 -2.49 29.39
N HIS A 137 5.23 -2.25 28.85
CA HIS A 137 3.96 -2.60 29.50
C HIS A 137 3.71 -4.10 29.54
N LEU A 138 4.17 -4.84 28.54
CA LEU A 138 4.08 -6.31 28.54
C LEU A 138 5.06 -6.95 29.52
N GLY A 139 6.23 -6.36 29.71
CA GLY A 139 7.26 -6.84 30.65
C GLY A 139 7.60 -8.31 30.40
N SER A 140 7.57 -9.13 31.44
CA SER A 140 7.88 -10.58 31.39
C SER A 140 6.90 -11.40 30.51
N ARG A 141 5.77 -10.85 30.16
CA ARG A 141 4.83 -11.50 29.22
C ARG A 141 5.30 -11.47 27.76
N LEU A 142 6.19 -10.54 27.42
CA LEU A 142 6.83 -10.50 26.10
C LEU A 142 7.97 -11.52 26.05
N ARG A 143 7.86 -12.47 25.13
CA ARG A 143 8.90 -13.45 24.86
C ARG A 143 9.46 -13.23 23.46
N LEU A 144 10.73 -12.90 23.38
CA LEU A 144 11.47 -12.75 22.12
C LEU A 144 12.19 -14.05 21.76
N ASN A 145 12.50 -14.22 20.49
CA ASN A 145 13.22 -15.40 19.97
C ASN A 145 12.51 -16.73 20.23
N GLN A 146 11.18 -16.70 20.39
CA GLN A 146 10.36 -17.90 20.48
C GLN A 146 9.78 -18.19 19.11
N HIS A 147 10.34 -19.17 18.42
CA HIS A 147 9.87 -19.57 17.10
C HIS A 147 8.69 -20.52 17.24
N VAL A 148 7.51 -20.06 16.83
CA VAL A 148 6.29 -20.87 16.77
C VAL A 148 6.34 -21.74 15.52
N MET A 149 6.08 -23.04 15.69
CA MET A 149 6.02 -24.03 14.60
C MET A 149 4.58 -24.39 14.20
N GLY A 150 3.64 -24.23 15.13
CA GLY A 150 2.25 -24.59 14.85
C GLY A 150 1.32 -24.11 15.95
N VAL A 151 0.10 -23.91 15.54
CA VAL A 151 -1.04 -23.52 16.39
C VAL A 151 -2.20 -24.45 16.06
N ALA A 152 -2.80 -25.07 17.07
CA ALA A 152 -3.92 -25.97 16.89
C ALA A 152 -5.03 -25.71 17.91
N ARG A 153 -6.28 -25.85 17.53
CA ARG A 153 -7.42 -25.83 18.45
C ARG A 153 -7.39 -27.07 19.32
N LYS A 154 -7.58 -26.91 20.62
CA LYS A 154 -7.54 -28.02 21.57
C LYS A 154 -8.60 -27.86 22.66
N GLY A 155 -9.69 -28.57 22.52
CA GLY A 155 -10.82 -28.44 23.44
C GLY A 155 -11.44 -27.05 23.38
N ARG A 156 -11.38 -26.30 24.48
CA ARG A 156 -11.86 -24.91 24.56
C ARG A 156 -10.76 -23.85 24.36
N GLY A 157 -9.52 -24.28 24.10
CA GLY A 157 -8.37 -23.38 23.98
C GLY A 157 -7.55 -23.67 22.74
N VAL A 158 -6.33 -23.13 22.74
CA VAL A 158 -5.39 -23.22 21.64
C VAL A 158 -4.05 -23.71 22.15
N GLU A 159 -3.49 -24.74 21.53
CA GLU A 159 -2.13 -25.22 21.79
C GLU A 159 -1.16 -24.58 20.80
N VAL A 160 -0.11 -23.95 21.32
CA VAL A 160 1.00 -23.37 20.54
C VAL A 160 2.23 -24.25 20.71
N CYS A 161 2.81 -24.69 19.60
CA CYS A 161 4.01 -25.49 19.54
C CYS A 161 5.22 -24.66 19.13
N PHE A 162 6.36 -24.86 19.79
CA PHE A 162 7.62 -24.14 19.53
C PHE A 162 8.69 -25.05 18.94
N THR A 163 9.70 -24.46 18.27
CA THR A 163 10.81 -25.20 17.65
C THR A 163 11.69 -25.97 18.62
N ASP A 164 11.72 -25.56 19.88
CA ASP A 164 12.45 -26.27 20.96
C ASP A 164 11.71 -27.52 21.48
N GLY A 165 10.54 -27.86 20.87
CA GLY A 165 9.69 -28.95 21.29
C GLY A 165 8.71 -28.57 22.41
N GLY A 166 8.79 -27.35 22.94
CA GLY A 166 7.87 -26.84 23.96
C GLY A 166 6.46 -26.70 23.42
N ARG A 167 5.47 -26.87 24.33
CA ARG A 167 4.06 -26.64 24.05
C ARG A 167 3.42 -25.84 25.16
N GLN A 168 2.52 -24.94 24.78
CA GLN A 168 1.78 -24.13 25.74
C GLN A 168 0.33 -23.98 25.30
N THR A 169 -0.59 -24.09 26.24
CA THR A 169 -2.03 -23.90 25.99
C THR A 169 -2.44 -22.52 26.47
N PHE A 170 -3.28 -21.86 25.66
CA PHE A 170 -3.90 -20.57 25.91
C PHE A 170 -5.39 -20.67 25.72
N ASP A 171 -6.15 -19.73 26.29
CA ASP A 171 -7.61 -19.65 26.04
C ASP A 171 -7.87 -19.23 24.59
N GLU A 172 -7.09 -18.25 24.09
CA GLU A 172 -7.20 -17.69 22.74
C GLU A 172 -5.80 -17.35 22.18
N ALA A 173 -5.68 -17.33 20.84
CA ALA A 173 -4.48 -16.90 20.15
C ALA A 173 -4.83 -15.93 19.01
N VAL A 174 -3.99 -14.90 18.83
CA VAL A 174 -4.07 -13.97 17.69
C VAL A 174 -2.81 -14.14 16.85
N LEU A 175 -2.98 -14.55 15.60
CA LEU A 175 -1.90 -14.63 14.61
C LEU A 175 -1.77 -13.25 13.92
N ALA A 176 -0.69 -12.54 14.22
CA ALA A 176 -0.37 -11.24 13.64
C ALA A 176 0.82 -11.35 12.67
N THR A 177 0.78 -12.36 11.81
CA THR A 177 1.77 -12.65 10.77
C THR A 177 1.17 -12.42 9.38
N HIS A 178 1.96 -12.56 8.31
CA HIS A 178 1.43 -12.59 6.95
C HIS A 178 0.42 -13.74 6.79
N ALA A 179 -0.49 -13.62 5.82
CA ALA A 179 -1.57 -14.59 5.64
C ALA A 179 -1.05 -16.00 5.30
N ASP A 180 -0.04 -16.11 4.44
CA ASP A 180 0.66 -17.35 4.11
C ASP A 180 1.33 -17.99 5.34
N THR A 181 2.01 -17.17 6.14
CA THR A 181 2.64 -17.61 7.39
C THR A 181 1.60 -18.04 8.42
N SER A 182 0.51 -17.26 8.56
CA SER A 182 -0.60 -17.62 9.45
C SER A 182 -1.21 -18.96 9.04
N LEU A 183 -1.46 -19.15 7.75
CA LEU A 183 -2.02 -20.42 7.22
C LEU A 183 -1.06 -21.59 7.46
N ALA A 184 0.24 -21.41 7.25
CA ALA A 184 1.25 -22.44 7.48
C ALA A 184 1.38 -22.81 8.96
N LEU A 185 1.09 -21.90 9.90
CA LEU A 185 1.11 -22.15 11.33
C LEU A 185 -0.12 -22.90 11.84
N LEU A 186 -1.28 -22.79 11.16
CA LEU A 186 -2.52 -23.47 11.53
C LEU A 186 -2.42 -24.96 11.21
N ALA A 187 -2.26 -25.79 12.23
CA ALA A 187 -2.17 -27.26 12.06
C ALA A 187 -3.52 -27.90 11.70
N ASP A 188 -4.61 -27.22 11.98
CA ASP A 188 -6.00 -27.63 11.79
C ASP A 188 -6.79 -26.57 11.00
N ALA A 189 -6.16 -25.98 9.98
CA ALA A 189 -6.78 -24.96 9.14
C ALA A 189 -8.07 -25.48 8.50
N GLU A 190 -9.17 -24.75 8.68
CA GLU A 190 -10.46 -25.05 8.10
C GLU A 190 -10.51 -24.60 6.62
N ASP A 191 -11.42 -25.18 5.84
CA ASP A 191 -11.60 -24.87 4.41
C ASP A 191 -11.82 -23.36 4.17
N GLU A 192 -12.57 -22.70 5.07
CA GLU A 192 -12.82 -21.26 5.00
C GLU A 192 -11.54 -20.45 5.24
N GLU A 193 -10.71 -20.86 6.19
CA GLU A 193 -9.41 -20.21 6.46
C GLU A 193 -8.45 -20.37 5.27
N GLN A 194 -8.43 -21.56 4.67
CA GLN A 194 -7.66 -21.82 3.46
C GLN A 194 -8.15 -20.97 2.28
N ALA A 195 -9.46 -20.86 2.09
CA ALA A 195 -10.06 -20.07 1.03
C ALA A 195 -9.82 -18.56 1.20
N LEU A 196 -9.76 -18.07 2.44
CA LEU A 196 -9.54 -16.64 2.73
C LEU A 196 -8.07 -16.24 2.77
N LEU A 197 -7.20 -17.07 3.36
CA LEU A 197 -5.78 -16.72 3.57
C LEU A 197 -4.88 -17.15 2.39
N GLY A 198 -5.24 -18.24 1.69
CA GLY A 198 -4.44 -18.80 0.60
C GLY A 198 -4.31 -17.90 -0.63
N PRO A 199 -5.34 -17.13 -1.05
CA PRO A 199 -5.28 -16.31 -2.26
C PRO A 199 -4.38 -15.07 -2.16
N PHE A 200 -3.82 -14.73 -0.98
CA PHE A 200 -2.94 -13.54 -0.86
C PHE A 200 -1.62 -13.80 -1.58
N PRO A 201 -1.34 -13.11 -2.71
CA PRO A 201 -0.06 -13.23 -3.40
C PRO A 201 1.01 -12.45 -2.65
N TYR A 202 2.16 -13.06 -2.47
CA TYR A 202 3.36 -12.41 -1.94
C TYR A 202 4.41 -12.31 -3.04
N GLN A 203 5.21 -11.26 -3.00
CA GLN A 203 6.31 -11.02 -3.92
C GLN A 203 7.55 -10.57 -3.14
N ASP A 204 8.71 -10.89 -3.67
CA ASP A 204 9.96 -10.37 -3.13
C ASP A 204 10.07 -8.88 -3.44
N ASN A 205 10.43 -8.09 -2.43
CA ASN A 205 10.73 -6.67 -2.59
C ASN A 205 12.23 -6.51 -2.81
N VAL A 206 12.60 -5.80 -3.86
CA VAL A 206 13.99 -5.48 -4.23
C VAL A 206 14.32 -4.06 -3.77
#